data_79816ba6fab8d02db3187cec14f301ee
#
_entry.id   79816ba6fab8d02db3187cec14f301ee
#
_cell.length_a   1.000
_cell.length_b   1.000
_cell.length_c   1.000
_cell.angle_alpha   90.00
_cell.angle_beta   90.00
_cell.angle_gamma   90.00
#
_symmetry.space_group_name_H-M   'P 1'
#
loop_
_entity.id
_entity.type
_entity.pdbx_description
1 polymer ?
#
loop_
_entity_poly.entity_id
_entity_poly.type
_entity_poly.pdbx_seq_one_letter_code
_entity_poly.pdbx_strand_id
1 'polypeptide(L)'
;MQDAFFDYDTYDVRNDAAAVLARDASYLVSHPDIKVVIGGYCDERGSNEYNLALGQNRGDAAKAALVTAGVAAGRIRVVSYGKEKPFCTESTEECWQQNRRAGFTLDR
;
A
#
# COMPACT_ATOMS: atom_id res chain seq x y z
N MET A 1 1.13 -5.80 11.08
CA MET A 1 0.97 -4.50 10.38
C MET A 1 -0.34 -4.51 9.62
N GLN A 2 -0.93 -3.36 9.43
CA GLN A 2 -2.22 -3.21 8.76
C GLN A 2 -2.05 -2.60 7.38
N ASP A 3 -2.98 -2.92 6.45
CA ASP A 3 -3.01 -2.33 5.14
C ASP A 3 -3.51 -0.88 5.20
N ALA A 4 -2.99 -0.03 4.32
CA ALA A 4 -3.45 1.34 4.15
C ALA A 4 -4.36 1.40 2.91
N PHE A 5 -5.54 2.01 3.04
CA PHE A 5 -6.54 2.08 1.98
C PHE A 5 -6.57 3.46 1.33
N PHE A 6 -6.98 3.49 0.06
CA PHE A 6 -7.00 4.70 -0.76
C PHE A 6 -8.37 4.95 -1.36
N ASP A 7 -8.64 6.20 -1.65
CA ASP A 7 -9.81 6.60 -2.41
C ASP A 7 -9.66 6.25 -3.88
N TYR A 8 -10.76 6.31 -4.63
CA TYR A 8 -10.77 6.01 -6.05
C TYR A 8 -9.82 6.95 -6.81
N ASP A 9 -9.08 6.37 -7.74
CA ASP A 9 -8.24 7.07 -8.71
C ASP A 9 -7.22 8.05 -8.08
N THR A 10 -6.75 7.75 -6.86
CA THR A 10 -5.74 8.57 -6.21
C THR A 10 -4.74 7.71 -5.43
N TYR A 11 -3.57 8.28 -5.19
CA TYR A 11 -2.57 7.73 -4.26
C TYR A 11 -2.30 8.68 -3.09
N ASP A 12 -3.15 9.67 -2.90
CA ASP A 12 -3.06 10.53 -1.72
C ASP A 12 -3.36 9.74 -0.44
N VAL A 13 -2.55 9.91 0.57
CA VAL A 13 -2.71 9.20 1.84
C VAL A 13 -3.83 9.86 2.65
N ARG A 14 -4.94 9.13 2.84
CA ARG A 14 -6.06 9.58 3.67
C ARG A 14 -5.65 9.64 5.14
N ASN A 15 -6.41 10.38 5.95
CA ASN A 15 -6.13 10.50 7.38
C ASN A 15 -6.12 9.14 8.10
N ASP A 16 -7.04 8.24 7.75
CA ASP A 16 -7.07 6.89 8.32
C ASP A 16 -5.85 6.07 7.90
N ALA A 17 -5.44 6.18 6.64
CA ALA A 17 -4.23 5.53 6.15
C ALA A 17 -2.98 6.09 6.82
N ALA A 18 -2.91 7.40 7.03
CA ALA A 18 -1.78 8.03 7.72
C ALA A 18 -1.62 7.48 9.14
N ALA A 19 -2.72 7.29 9.86
CA ALA A 19 -2.69 6.72 11.21
C ALA A 19 -2.20 5.26 11.20
N VAL A 20 -2.66 4.46 10.23
CA VAL A 20 -2.20 3.07 10.05
C VAL A 20 -0.70 3.04 9.75
N LEU A 21 -0.25 3.87 8.82
CA LEU A 21 1.17 3.91 8.43
C LEU A 21 2.06 4.38 9.59
N ALA A 22 1.58 5.30 10.41
CA ALA A 22 2.32 5.73 11.61
C ALA A 22 2.51 4.57 12.60
N ARG A 23 1.48 3.75 12.81
CA ARG A 23 1.58 2.55 13.65
C ARG A 23 2.51 1.50 13.04
N ASP A 24 2.41 1.28 11.74
CA ASP A 24 3.29 0.35 11.03
C ASP A 24 4.75 0.80 11.11
N ALA A 25 5.00 2.10 11.00
CA ALA A 25 6.35 2.67 11.14
C ALA A 25 6.90 2.44 12.55
N SER A 26 6.10 2.67 13.59
CA SER A 26 6.52 2.42 14.98
C SER A 26 6.90 0.97 15.19
N TYR A 27 6.14 0.04 14.63
CA TYR A 27 6.46 -1.38 14.69
C TYR A 27 7.82 -1.66 14.03
N LEU A 28 8.04 -1.14 12.83
CA LEU A 28 9.28 -1.37 12.08
C LEU A 28 10.50 -0.74 12.74
N VAL A 29 10.33 0.44 13.34
CA VAL A 29 11.41 1.10 14.11
C VAL A 29 11.79 0.25 15.32
N SER A 30 10.81 -0.36 15.99
CA SER A 30 11.04 -1.23 17.14
C SER A 30 11.61 -2.61 16.77
N HIS A 31 11.55 -2.99 15.49
CA HIS A 31 12.00 -4.30 14.99
C HIS A 31 12.98 -4.09 13.82
N PRO A 32 14.21 -3.61 14.08
CA PRO A 32 15.12 -3.14 13.02
C PRO A 32 15.59 -4.23 12.05
N ASP A 33 15.44 -5.50 12.39
CA ASP A 33 15.85 -6.61 11.52
C ASP A 33 14.81 -6.96 10.45
N ILE A 34 13.60 -6.40 10.56
CA ILE A 34 12.51 -6.72 9.65
C ILE A 34 12.64 -5.89 8.37
N LYS A 35 12.58 -6.56 7.23
CA LYS A 35 12.42 -5.95 5.91
C LYS A 35 11.04 -6.28 5.38
N VAL A 36 10.44 -5.34 4.65
CA VAL A 36 9.08 -5.50 4.14
C VAL A 36 8.99 -5.22 2.65
N VAL A 37 8.02 -5.88 2.01
CA VAL A 37 7.55 -5.53 0.67
C VAL A 37 6.21 -4.84 0.83
N ILE A 38 6.06 -3.67 0.22
CA ILE A 38 4.77 -3.00 0.09
C ILE A 38 4.21 -3.35 -1.27
N GLY A 39 3.06 -4.02 -1.30
CA GLY A 39 2.30 -4.27 -2.52
C GLY A 39 1.29 -3.14 -2.74
N GLY A 40 1.31 -2.50 -3.91
CA GLY A 40 0.33 -1.52 -4.31
C GLY A 40 -0.77 -2.16 -5.14
N TYR A 41 -2.02 -1.95 -4.76
CA TYR A 41 -3.18 -2.61 -5.36
C TYR A 41 -4.24 -1.59 -5.78
N CYS A 42 -5.02 -1.96 -6.78
CA CYS A 42 -6.11 -1.16 -7.32
C CYS A 42 -7.39 -1.98 -7.42
N ASP A 43 -8.54 -1.28 -7.55
CA ASP A 43 -9.78 -1.97 -7.91
C ASP A 43 -9.78 -2.36 -9.40
N GLU A 44 -10.84 -3.06 -9.85
CA GLU A 44 -10.89 -3.65 -11.18
C GLU A 44 -11.03 -2.65 -12.34
N ARG A 45 -11.33 -1.38 -12.04
CA ARG A 45 -11.65 -0.39 -13.06
C ARG A 45 -10.41 0.20 -13.69
N GLY A 46 -10.46 0.44 -15.00
CA GLY A 46 -9.37 1.01 -15.78
C GLY A 46 -8.47 -0.03 -16.45
N SER A 47 -7.50 0.41 -17.24
CA SER A 47 -6.56 -0.47 -17.92
C SER A 47 -5.56 -1.08 -16.96
N ASN A 48 -4.94 -2.21 -17.37
CA ASN A 48 -3.86 -2.82 -16.60
C ASN A 48 -2.67 -1.87 -16.41
N GLU A 49 -2.27 -1.19 -17.47
CA GLU A 49 -1.12 -0.28 -17.44
C GLU A 49 -1.35 0.89 -16.49
N TYR A 50 -2.54 1.49 -16.56
CA TYR A 50 -2.91 2.59 -15.67
C TYR A 50 -2.89 2.14 -14.21
N ASN A 51 -3.46 0.97 -13.93
CA ASN A 51 -3.55 0.46 -12.56
C ASN A 51 -2.20 -0.03 -12.02
N LEU A 52 -1.31 -0.53 -12.88
CA LEU A 52 0.05 -0.84 -12.45
C LEU A 52 0.79 0.42 -12.01
N ALA A 53 0.65 1.52 -12.76
CA ALA A 53 1.24 2.81 -12.38
C ALA A 53 0.62 3.36 -11.10
N LEU A 54 -0.72 3.30 -10.97
CA LEU A 54 -1.42 3.75 -9.77
C LEU A 54 -1.02 2.93 -8.53
N GLY A 55 -0.92 1.61 -8.69
CA GLY A 55 -0.45 0.72 -7.62
C GLY A 55 0.97 1.04 -7.18
N GLN A 56 1.86 1.33 -8.14
CA GLN A 56 3.22 1.76 -7.83
C GLN A 56 3.21 3.07 -7.02
N ASN A 57 2.41 4.04 -7.45
CA ASN A 57 2.30 5.32 -6.75
C ASN A 57 1.73 5.15 -5.34
N ARG A 58 0.77 4.26 -5.15
CA ARG A 58 0.21 3.96 -3.82
C ARG A 58 1.26 3.32 -2.91
N GLY A 59 2.01 2.35 -3.44
CA GLY A 59 3.11 1.74 -2.70
C GLY A 59 4.20 2.74 -2.35
N ASP A 60 4.56 3.61 -3.30
CA ASP A 60 5.58 4.65 -3.09
C ASP A 60 5.11 5.68 -2.05
N ALA A 61 3.83 6.06 -2.06
CA ALA A 61 3.27 6.97 -1.06
C ALA A 61 3.33 6.37 0.34
N ALA A 62 2.99 5.08 0.47
CA ALA A 62 3.11 4.37 1.74
C ALA A 62 4.57 4.30 2.21
N LYS A 63 5.50 3.97 1.31
CA LYS A 63 6.94 3.95 1.63
C LYS A 63 7.42 5.32 2.09
N ALA A 64 7.03 6.39 1.40
CA ALA A 64 7.42 7.75 1.77
C ALA A 64 6.96 8.10 3.18
N ALA A 65 5.74 7.70 3.55
CA ALA A 65 5.22 7.92 4.89
C ALA A 65 6.02 7.18 5.96
N LEU A 66 6.42 5.92 5.68
CA LEU A 66 7.25 5.14 6.60
C LEU A 66 8.64 5.74 6.75
N VAL A 67 9.26 6.17 5.66
CA VAL A 67 10.59 6.80 5.69
C VAL A 67 10.55 8.10 6.48
N THR A 68 9.54 8.93 6.26
CA THR A 68 9.36 10.18 7.02
C THR A 68 9.22 9.90 8.52
N ALA A 69 8.62 8.77 8.89
CA ALA A 69 8.44 8.37 10.28
C ALA A 69 9.65 7.63 10.88
N GLY A 70 10.75 7.52 10.14
CA GLY A 70 12.01 7.02 10.67
C GLY A 70 12.45 5.64 10.22
N VAL A 71 11.72 5.01 9.28
CA VAL A 71 12.12 3.69 8.73
C VAL A 71 13.13 3.91 7.60
N ALA A 72 14.25 3.19 7.65
CA ALA A 72 15.26 3.29 6.59
C ALA A 72 14.72 2.79 5.25
N ALA A 73 14.93 3.56 4.19
CA ALA A 73 14.42 3.25 2.86
C ALA A 73 14.86 1.88 2.35
N GLY A 74 16.09 1.46 2.66
CA GLY A 74 16.62 0.16 2.23
C GLY A 74 15.93 -1.06 2.85
N ARG A 75 15.06 -0.86 3.84
CA ARG A 75 14.27 -1.93 4.45
C ARG A 75 12.93 -2.14 3.75
N ILE A 76 12.60 -1.31 2.78
CA ILE A 76 11.27 -1.27 2.14
C ILE A 76 11.42 -1.44 0.64
N ARG A 77 10.80 -2.46 0.10
CA ARG A 77 10.71 -2.69 -1.35
C ARG A 77 9.25 -2.52 -1.78
N VAL A 78 9.01 -1.85 -2.90
CA VAL A 78 7.66 -1.63 -3.43
C VAL A 78 7.46 -2.47 -4.68
N VAL A 79 6.31 -3.14 -4.76
CA VAL A 79 5.89 -3.90 -5.95
C VAL A 79 4.46 -3.51 -6.26
N SER A 80 4.18 -3.14 -7.52
CA SER A 80 2.80 -2.91 -7.94
C SER A 80 2.20 -4.18 -8.50
N TYR A 81 1.02 -4.52 -8.01
CA TYR A 81 0.18 -5.59 -8.56
C TYR A 81 -1.00 -5.04 -9.37
N GLY A 82 -1.23 -3.72 -9.30
CA GLY A 82 -2.35 -3.10 -10.01
C GLY A 82 -3.66 -3.76 -9.63
N LYS A 83 -4.43 -4.16 -10.65
CA LYS A 83 -5.71 -4.87 -10.45
C LYS A 83 -5.60 -6.39 -10.61
N GLU A 84 -4.40 -6.93 -10.74
CA GLU A 84 -4.18 -8.34 -11.10
C GLU A 84 -4.34 -9.30 -9.92
N LYS A 85 -4.27 -8.80 -8.68
CA LYS A 85 -4.42 -9.61 -7.47
C LYS A 85 -5.51 -9.04 -6.58
N PRO A 86 -6.79 -9.17 -6.95
CA PRO A 86 -7.87 -8.61 -6.15
C PRO A 86 -8.03 -9.38 -4.84
N PHE A 87 -8.27 -8.65 -3.77
CA PHE A 87 -8.69 -9.21 -2.49
C PHE A 87 -10.17 -9.57 -2.54
N CYS A 88 -10.96 -8.77 -3.24
CA CYS A 88 -12.39 -8.90 -3.37
C CYS A 88 -12.76 -8.82 -4.86
N THR A 89 -13.69 -9.66 -5.34
CA THR A 89 -13.98 -9.81 -6.77
C THR A 89 -15.36 -9.33 -7.21
N GLU A 90 -16.18 -8.84 -6.29
CA GLU A 90 -17.50 -8.29 -6.63
C GLU A 90 -17.39 -6.89 -7.21
N SER A 91 -18.30 -6.51 -8.10
CA SER A 91 -18.34 -5.18 -8.71
C SER A 91 -19.21 -4.23 -7.86
N THR A 92 -18.77 -3.94 -6.65
CA THR A 92 -19.41 -3.02 -5.71
C THR A 92 -18.39 -2.06 -5.13
N GLU A 93 -18.84 -0.90 -4.64
CA GLU A 93 -17.93 0.07 -4.00
C GLU A 93 -17.27 -0.51 -2.77
N GLU A 94 -17.97 -1.29 -1.98
CA GLU A 94 -17.42 -1.94 -0.79
C GLU A 94 -16.26 -2.87 -1.16
N CYS A 95 -16.42 -3.62 -2.24
CA CYS A 95 -15.38 -4.51 -2.74
C CYS A 95 -14.22 -3.73 -3.34
N TRP A 96 -14.50 -2.73 -4.17
CA TRP A 96 -13.46 -1.89 -4.77
C TRP A 96 -12.63 -1.18 -3.72
N GLN A 97 -13.26 -0.69 -2.65
CA GLN A 97 -12.54 -0.05 -1.53
C GLN A 97 -11.52 -1.01 -0.91
N GLN A 98 -11.87 -2.28 -0.76
CA GLN A 98 -10.95 -3.27 -0.19
C GLN A 98 -9.74 -3.54 -1.09
N ASN A 99 -9.88 -3.34 -2.40
CA ASN A 99 -8.80 -3.55 -3.35
C ASN A 99 -7.87 -2.33 -3.50
N ARG A 100 -8.31 -1.14 -3.12
CA ARG A 100 -7.51 0.08 -3.20
C ARG A 100 -6.61 0.21 -1.97
N ARG A 101 -5.49 -0.53 -1.96
CA ARG A 101 -4.67 -0.63 -0.76
C ARG A 101 -3.18 -0.70 -1.05
N ALA A 102 -2.40 -0.37 -0.03
CA ALA A 102 -1.01 -0.74 0.10
C ALA A 102 -0.92 -1.81 1.19
N GLY A 103 -0.48 -2.99 0.82
CA GLY A 103 -0.40 -4.13 1.73
C GLY A 103 1.05 -4.48 2.05
N PHE A 104 1.27 -5.10 3.21
CA PHE A 104 2.61 -5.38 3.71
C PHE A 104 2.83 -6.87 3.84
N THR A 105 4.01 -7.32 3.36
CA THR A 105 4.48 -8.69 3.59
C THR A 105 5.94 -8.66 4.01
N LEU A 106 6.39 -9.71 4.67
CA LEU A 106 7.81 -9.83 5.03
C LEU A 106 8.64 -10.06 3.77
N ASP A 107 9.77 -9.37 3.67
CA ASP A 107 10.74 -9.58 2.60
C ASP A 107 11.78 -10.58 3.08
N ARG A 108 11.68 -11.77 2.56
CA ARG A 108 12.53 -12.89 2.95
C ARG A 108 13.58 -13.22 1.89
#